data_dfc0ad019fdd2bef62f8780b00808094
#
_entry.id   dfc0ad019fdd2bef62f8780b00808094
#
_cell.length_a   1.000
_cell.length_b   1.000
_cell.length_c   1.000
_cell.angle_alpha   90.00
_cell.angle_beta   90.00
_cell.angle_gamma   90.00
#
_symmetry.space_group_name_H-M   'P 1'
#
loop_
_entity.id
_entity.type
_entity.pdbx_description
1 polymer ?
#
loop_
_entity_poly.entity_id
_entity_poly.type
_entity_poly.pdbx_seq_one_letter_code
_entity_poly.pdbx_strand_id
1 'polypeptide(L)'
;MGIFDNLKQMAQLKQQASQFQKLLESKIVEVSSPNSEIKLKINGKMDILNIEISELLLKPENKTYLEKLIKKTFNEAKNKAEKIIASEIKSQMGFPF
;
A
#
# COMPACT_ATOMS: atom_id res chain seq x y z
N MET A 1 -39.20 8.34 7.42
CA MET A 1 -37.83 8.60 6.96
C MET A 1 -37.87 9.30 5.62
N GLY A 2 -37.23 10.44 5.53
CA GLY A 2 -37.20 11.20 4.30
C GLY A 2 -35.95 10.88 3.45
N ILE A 3 -36.00 11.31 2.20
CA ILE A 3 -34.89 11.22 1.26
C ILE A 3 -33.65 11.92 1.85
N PHE A 4 -33.87 12.98 2.63
CA PHE A 4 -32.78 13.76 3.23
C PHE A 4 -31.95 12.95 4.24
N ASP A 5 -32.58 12.03 4.98
CA ASP A 5 -31.86 11.17 5.93
C ASP A 5 -30.90 10.24 5.22
N ASN A 6 -31.31 9.67 4.07
CA ASN A 6 -30.45 8.81 3.27
C ASN A 6 -29.29 9.59 2.69
N LEU A 7 -29.51 10.80 2.20
CA LEU A 7 -28.47 11.67 1.67
C LEU A 7 -27.44 12.03 2.74
N LYS A 8 -27.93 12.31 3.96
CA LYS A 8 -27.06 12.64 5.09
C LYS A 8 -26.17 11.46 5.48
N GLN A 9 -26.76 10.25 5.52
CA GLN A 9 -26.00 9.03 5.81
C GLN A 9 -24.95 8.77 4.74
N MET A 10 -25.30 8.93 3.46
CA MET A 10 -24.36 8.77 2.36
C MET A 10 -23.20 9.76 2.45
N ALA A 11 -23.50 11.01 2.81
CA ALA A 11 -22.46 12.03 2.97
C ALA A 11 -21.49 11.65 4.10
N GLN A 12 -22.02 11.13 5.22
CA GLN A 12 -21.20 10.69 6.35
C GLN A 12 -20.31 9.51 5.97
N LEU A 13 -20.86 8.52 5.26
CA LEU A 13 -20.09 7.37 4.79
C LEU A 13 -18.97 7.79 3.85
N LYS A 14 -19.27 8.71 2.93
CA LYS A 14 -18.28 9.25 1.99
C LYS A 14 -17.15 9.97 2.72
N GLN A 15 -17.50 10.75 3.75
CA GLN A 15 -16.51 11.45 4.57
C GLN A 15 -15.61 10.47 5.32
N GLN A 16 -16.20 9.43 5.92
CA GLN A 16 -15.43 8.40 6.62
C GLN A 16 -14.49 7.66 5.67
N ALA A 17 -14.98 7.31 4.48
CA ALA A 17 -14.17 6.66 3.46
C ALA A 17 -13.00 7.53 3.04
N SER A 18 -13.24 8.83 2.86
CA SER A 18 -12.20 9.80 2.50
C SER A 18 -11.13 9.91 3.59
N GLN A 19 -11.55 9.97 4.86
CA GLN A 19 -10.63 10.01 6.00
C GLN A 19 -9.80 8.74 6.09
N PHE A 20 -10.42 7.58 5.85
CA PHE A 20 -9.72 6.29 5.86
C PHE A 20 -8.69 6.23 4.75
N GLN A 21 -9.03 6.71 3.55
CA GLN A 21 -8.08 6.77 2.43
C GLN A 21 -6.87 7.66 2.76
N LYS A 22 -7.10 8.81 3.38
CA LYS A 22 -6.01 9.69 3.80
C LYS A 22 -5.12 9.01 4.84
N LEU A 23 -5.71 8.27 5.75
CA LEU A 23 -4.98 7.51 6.74
C LEU A 23 -4.08 6.47 6.07
N LEU A 24 -4.61 5.72 5.11
CA LEU A 24 -3.84 4.73 4.36
C LEU A 24 -2.71 5.38 3.57
N GLU A 25 -2.96 6.55 2.96
CA GLU A 25 -1.93 7.29 2.24
C GLU A 25 -0.76 7.67 3.14
N SER A 26 -1.01 7.90 4.43
CA SER A 26 0.02 8.26 5.39
C SER A 26 0.86 7.09 5.88
N LYS A 27 0.40 5.86 5.64
CA LYS A 27 1.12 4.66 6.05
C LYS A 27 2.15 4.31 5.00
N ILE A 28 3.41 4.32 5.38
CA ILE A 28 4.53 4.09 4.47
C ILE A 28 5.11 2.70 4.71
N VAL A 29 5.32 1.97 3.62
CA VAL A 29 5.95 0.65 3.61
C VAL A 29 7.21 0.73 2.76
N GLU A 30 8.34 0.36 3.35
CA GLU A 30 9.62 0.30 2.63
C GLU A 30 10.09 -1.14 2.61
N VAL A 31 10.49 -1.59 1.43
CA VAL A 31 11.02 -2.94 1.23
C VAL A 31 12.28 -2.85 0.39
N SER A 32 13.30 -3.63 0.78
CA SER A 32 14.53 -3.75 0.00
C SER A 32 14.73 -5.22 -0.36
N SER A 33 15.15 -5.46 -1.60
CA SER A 33 15.55 -6.79 -2.02
C SER A 33 16.91 -7.15 -1.39
N PRO A 34 17.31 -8.44 -1.42
CA PRO A 34 18.64 -8.82 -0.96
C PRO A 34 19.73 -7.96 -1.63
N ASN A 35 20.72 -7.56 -0.84
CA ASN A 35 21.82 -6.70 -1.28
C ASN A 35 21.36 -5.29 -1.72
N SER A 36 20.14 -4.91 -1.35
CA SER A 36 19.57 -3.60 -1.69
C SER A 36 19.58 -3.31 -3.19
N GLU A 37 19.43 -4.34 -4.01
CA GLU A 37 19.42 -4.21 -5.46
C GLU A 37 18.19 -3.46 -5.95
N ILE A 38 17.06 -3.61 -5.24
CA ILE A 38 15.84 -2.84 -5.46
C ILE A 38 15.36 -2.33 -4.12
N LYS A 39 14.98 -1.05 -4.07
CA LYS A 39 14.32 -0.44 -2.93
C LYS A 39 12.98 0.09 -3.38
N LEU A 40 11.93 -0.28 -2.67
CA LEU A 40 10.56 0.08 -3.03
C LEU A 40 9.87 0.72 -1.86
N LYS A 41 9.21 1.84 -2.11
CA LYS A 41 8.40 2.54 -1.11
C LYS A 41 6.98 2.65 -1.66
N ILE A 42 6.01 2.14 -0.90
CA ILE A 42 4.59 2.27 -1.23
C ILE A 42 3.83 2.79 -0.01
N ASN A 43 2.59 3.20 -0.22
CA ASN A 43 1.72 3.57 0.91
C ASN A 43 0.65 2.50 1.13
N GLY A 44 -0.22 2.71 2.11
CA GLY A 44 -1.28 1.76 2.44
C GLY A 44 -2.35 1.62 1.36
N LYS A 45 -2.40 2.54 0.41
CA LYS A 45 -3.28 2.46 -0.76
C LYS A 45 -2.65 1.68 -1.91
N MET A 46 -1.44 1.16 -1.72
CA MET A 46 -0.66 0.47 -2.76
C MET A 46 -0.14 1.40 -3.85
N ASP A 47 -0.11 2.71 -3.62
CA ASP A 47 0.54 3.63 -4.54
C ASP A 47 2.06 3.49 -4.41
N ILE A 48 2.75 3.37 -5.52
CA ILE A 48 4.21 3.33 -5.53
C ILE A 48 4.72 4.76 -5.40
N LEU A 49 5.38 5.05 -4.29
CA LEU A 49 5.91 6.38 -4.00
C LEU A 49 7.31 6.57 -4.53
N ASN A 50 8.12 5.51 -4.50
CA ASN A 50 9.48 5.55 -5.00
C ASN A 50 9.97 4.15 -5.30
N ILE A 51 10.82 4.04 -6.32
CA ILE A 51 11.50 2.80 -6.66
C ILE A 51 12.93 3.15 -7.06
N GLU A 52 13.89 2.44 -6.47
CA GLU A 52 15.30 2.57 -6.81
C GLU A 52 15.82 1.21 -7.27
N ILE A 53 16.51 1.19 -8.41
CA ILE A 53 17.09 -0.02 -8.98
C ILE A 53 18.59 0.22 -9.09
N SER A 54 19.38 -0.75 -8.59
CA SER A 54 20.83 -0.67 -8.69
C SER A 54 21.27 -0.62 -10.16
N GLU A 55 22.15 0.30 -10.48
CA GLU A 55 22.70 0.43 -11.84
C GLU A 55 23.41 -0.84 -12.28
N LEU A 56 23.94 -1.61 -11.33
CA LEU A 56 24.64 -2.86 -11.62
C LEU A 56 23.75 -3.91 -12.26
N LEU A 57 22.41 -3.79 -12.06
CA LEU A 57 21.44 -4.72 -12.66
C LEU A 57 21.03 -4.31 -14.08
N LEU A 58 21.37 -3.11 -14.51
CA LEU A 58 20.89 -2.57 -15.78
C LEU A 58 21.74 -3.05 -16.96
N LYS A 59 21.76 -4.37 -17.15
CA LYS A 59 22.44 -5.04 -18.25
C LYS A 59 21.44 -5.99 -18.93
N PRO A 60 21.52 -6.16 -20.24
CA PRO A 60 20.58 -7.04 -20.95
C PRO A 60 20.54 -8.47 -20.41
N GLU A 61 21.68 -9.01 -19.99
CA GLU A 61 21.76 -10.37 -19.43
C GLU A 61 21.01 -10.51 -18.10
N ASN A 62 20.72 -9.41 -17.42
CA ASN A 62 20.01 -9.42 -16.13
C ASN A 62 18.51 -9.25 -16.27
N LYS A 63 17.99 -9.16 -17.49
CA LYS A 63 16.56 -8.85 -17.71
C LYS A 63 15.62 -9.78 -16.94
N THR A 64 15.80 -11.09 -17.10
CA THR A 64 14.92 -12.07 -16.45
C THR A 64 15.07 -12.03 -14.95
N TYR A 65 16.28 -11.90 -14.46
CA TYR A 65 16.55 -11.77 -13.01
C TYR A 65 15.86 -10.54 -12.45
N LEU A 66 16.00 -9.41 -13.12
CA LEU A 66 15.41 -8.15 -12.68
C LEU A 66 13.89 -8.21 -12.65
N GLU A 67 13.28 -8.81 -13.68
CA GLU A 67 11.82 -8.97 -13.73
C GLU A 67 11.30 -9.78 -12.55
N LYS A 68 11.97 -10.89 -12.23
CA LYS A 68 11.60 -11.73 -11.08
C LYS A 68 11.80 -11.00 -9.77
N LEU A 69 12.88 -10.24 -9.66
CA LEU A 69 13.22 -9.52 -8.44
C LEU A 69 12.20 -8.40 -8.17
N ILE A 70 11.79 -7.67 -9.19
CA ILE A 70 10.77 -6.63 -9.09
C ILE A 70 9.45 -7.25 -8.59
N LYS A 71 9.05 -8.37 -9.21
CA LYS A 71 7.82 -9.06 -8.83
C LYS A 71 7.84 -9.50 -7.37
N LYS A 72 8.94 -10.10 -6.94
CA LYS A 72 9.10 -10.57 -5.56
C LYS A 72 9.09 -9.41 -4.57
N THR A 73 9.82 -8.34 -4.88
CA THR A 73 9.92 -7.16 -4.00
C THR A 73 8.57 -6.48 -3.86
N PHE A 74 7.85 -6.32 -4.97
CA PHE A 74 6.51 -5.74 -4.95
C PHE A 74 5.53 -6.59 -4.14
N ASN A 75 5.58 -7.92 -4.30
CA ASN A 75 4.71 -8.81 -3.54
C ASN A 75 4.99 -8.73 -2.03
N GLU A 76 6.24 -8.59 -1.62
CA GLU A 76 6.59 -8.36 -0.22
C GLU A 76 5.98 -7.06 0.30
N ALA A 77 6.13 -5.99 -0.47
CA ALA A 77 5.58 -4.69 -0.10
C ALA A 77 4.06 -4.75 0.01
N LYS A 78 3.41 -5.41 -0.95
CA LYS A 78 1.97 -5.62 -0.95
C LYS A 78 1.51 -6.36 0.30
N ASN A 79 2.20 -7.45 0.66
CA ASN A 79 1.85 -8.23 1.84
C ASN A 79 1.98 -7.42 3.12
N LYS A 80 3.03 -6.60 3.23
CA LYS A 80 3.20 -5.71 4.38
C LYS A 80 2.10 -4.66 4.45
N ALA A 81 1.76 -4.07 3.30
CA ALA A 81 0.68 -3.09 3.22
C ALA A 81 -0.66 -3.69 3.61
N GLU A 82 -0.95 -4.91 3.15
CA GLU A 82 -2.19 -5.62 3.50
C GLU A 82 -2.31 -5.84 5.00
N LYS A 83 -1.22 -6.15 5.68
CA LYS A 83 -1.21 -6.31 7.13
C LYS A 83 -1.52 -4.99 7.84
N ILE A 84 -0.96 -3.91 7.36
CA ILE A 84 -1.22 -2.58 7.90
C ILE A 84 -2.68 -2.20 7.70
N ILE A 85 -3.23 -2.45 6.50
CA ILE A 85 -4.64 -2.18 6.20
C ILE A 85 -5.54 -2.98 7.14
N ALA A 86 -5.26 -4.27 7.33
CA ALA A 86 -6.03 -5.13 8.22
C ALA A 86 -5.99 -4.60 9.66
N SER A 87 -4.82 -4.17 10.12
CA SER A 87 -4.64 -3.60 11.46
C SER A 87 -5.45 -2.31 11.62
N GLU A 88 -5.44 -1.45 10.63
CA GLU A 88 -6.20 -0.20 10.67
C GLU A 88 -7.71 -0.46 10.66
N ILE A 89 -8.17 -1.44 9.90
CA ILE A 89 -9.58 -1.82 9.88
C ILE A 89 -10.01 -2.30 11.26
N LYS A 90 -9.21 -3.16 11.91
CA LYS A 90 -9.50 -3.64 13.26
C LYS A 90 -9.58 -2.48 14.26
N SER A 91 -8.63 -1.55 14.16
CA SER A 91 -8.58 -0.38 15.03
C SER A 91 -9.82 0.50 14.85
N GLN A 92 -10.21 0.75 13.60
CA GLN A 92 -11.37 1.59 13.28
C GLN A 92 -12.69 0.95 13.71
N MET A 93 -12.78 -0.37 13.65
CA MET A 93 -13.99 -1.10 14.03
C MET A 93 -14.06 -1.41 15.51
N GLY A 94 -12.97 -1.19 16.25
CA GLY A 94 -12.95 -1.41 17.70
C GLY A 94 -13.02 -2.87 18.12
N PHE A 95 -12.66 -3.81 17.23
CA PHE A 95 -12.65 -5.22 17.61
C PHE A 95 -11.47 -5.52 18.54
N PRO A 96 -11.70 -6.23 19.64
CA PRO A 96 -10.66 -6.61 20.58
C PRO A 96 -9.93 -7.88 20.13
N PHE A 97 -9.03 -7.74 19.20
CA PHE A 97 -8.23 -8.86 18.73
C PHE A 97 -6.88 -8.92 19.43
#